data_b90d0eca83d0702ff3214bc9f7c133e5
#
_entry.id   b90d0eca83d0702ff3214bc9f7c133e5
#
_cell.length_a   1.000
_cell.length_b   1.000
_cell.length_c   1.000
_cell.angle_alpha   90.00
_cell.angle_beta   90.00
_cell.angle_gamma   90.00
#
_symmetry.space_group_name_H-M   'P 1'
#
loop_
_entity.id
_entity.type
_entity.pdbx_description
1 polymer ?
#
loop_
_entity_poly.entity_id
_entity_poly.type
_entity_poly.pdbx_seq_one_letter_code
_entity_poly.pdbx_strand_id
1 'polypeptide(L)'
;MPILARNGGRDEGNAALELVVLAPVLLFILGLVVAAGRTSIAQGAVDAAARDAARQASISLTPGTAQAAALSSARAALSRDGLDCNPVVTVDTAQFGVPVGQPATVTATVLCQVPLSDLVVPGLPGSRTLRFTFTSPLDPFRER
;
A
#
# COMPACT_ATOMS: atom_id res chain seq x y z
N MET A 1 -72.79 -4.74 -5.05
CA MET A 1 -71.35 -4.93 -5.31
C MET A 1 -70.62 -3.73 -4.68
N PRO A 2 -69.88 -3.91 -3.56
CA PRO A 2 -69.07 -2.82 -3.03
C PRO A 2 -67.71 -2.83 -3.66
N ILE A 3 -67.33 -1.69 -4.23
CA ILE A 3 -66.02 -1.42 -4.82
C ILE A 3 -65.06 -1.25 -3.62
N LEU A 4 -64.12 -2.17 -3.47
CA LEU A 4 -63.00 -2.08 -2.55
C LEU A 4 -62.12 -0.91 -2.96
N ALA A 5 -62.20 0.19 -2.20
CA ALA A 5 -61.26 1.28 -2.32
C ALA A 5 -59.86 0.80 -1.85
N ARG A 6 -58.95 0.69 -2.77
CA ARG A 6 -57.54 0.35 -2.56
C ARG A 6 -56.85 1.54 -1.89
N ASN A 7 -56.68 1.48 -0.60
CA ASN A 7 -55.86 2.41 0.19
C ASN A 7 -54.36 2.22 -0.13
N GLY A 8 -53.94 2.65 -1.32
CA GLY A 8 -52.53 2.53 -1.76
C GLY A 8 -51.68 3.78 -1.58
N GLY A 9 -52.15 4.83 -0.89
CA GLY A 9 -51.48 6.13 -0.93
C GLY A 9 -50.67 6.55 0.30
N ARG A 10 -50.59 5.72 1.34
CA ARG A 10 -49.87 6.08 2.57
C ARG A 10 -48.52 5.36 2.74
N ASP A 11 -48.34 4.22 2.10
CA ASP A 11 -47.09 3.45 2.25
C ASP A 11 -46.00 3.90 1.27
N GLU A 12 -46.36 4.44 0.09
CA GLU A 12 -45.41 4.93 -0.91
C GLU A 12 -44.63 6.16 -0.45
N GLY A 13 -45.26 7.07 0.32
CA GLY A 13 -44.61 8.26 0.88
C GLY A 13 -43.63 7.92 2.00
N ASN A 14 -43.89 6.87 2.77
CA ASN A 14 -43.04 6.46 3.90
C ASN A 14 -41.78 5.76 3.40
N ALA A 15 -41.88 4.90 2.40
CA ALA A 15 -40.76 4.23 1.74
C ALA A 15 -39.79 5.22 1.05
N ALA A 16 -40.33 6.28 0.43
CA ALA A 16 -39.50 7.32 -0.18
C ALA A 16 -38.69 8.13 0.86
N LEU A 17 -39.30 8.45 2.01
CA LEU A 17 -38.61 9.13 3.10
C LEU A 17 -37.54 8.26 3.74
N GLU A 18 -37.77 6.97 3.88
CA GLU A 18 -36.80 6.00 4.39
C GLU A 18 -35.58 5.89 3.46
N LEU A 19 -35.80 5.84 2.14
CA LEU A 19 -34.74 5.81 1.13
C LEU A 19 -33.89 7.10 1.15
N VAL A 20 -34.49 8.27 1.36
CA VAL A 20 -33.76 9.55 1.41
C VAL A 20 -32.77 9.58 2.58
N VAL A 21 -33.09 8.92 3.69
CA VAL A 21 -32.21 8.84 4.86
C VAL A 21 -31.19 7.70 4.71
N LEU A 22 -31.60 6.55 4.21
CA LEU A 22 -30.74 5.38 4.06
C LEU A 22 -29.70 5.52 2.94
N ALA A 23 -30.04 6.13 1.81
CA ALA A 23 -29.13 6.25 0.68
C ALA A 23 -27.81 6.98 1.02
N PRO A 24 -27.80 8.16 1.68
CA PRO A 24 -26.55 8.80 2.03
C PRO A 24 -25.72 8.00 3.03
N VAL A 25 -26.35 7.28 3.95
CA VAL A 25 -25.66 6.41 4.92
C VAL A 25 -24.98 5.25 4.21
N LEU A 26 -25.68 4.60 3.27
CA LEU A 26 -25.12 3.50 2.47
C LEU A 26 -23.96 3.97 1.60
N LEU A 27 -24.08 5.14 0.96
CA LEU A 27 -23.00 5.73 0.15
C LEU A 27 -21.79 6.08 1.01
N PHE A 28 -21.99 6.58 2.22
CA PHE A 28 -20.91 6.87 3.16
C PHE A 28 -20.18 5.58 3.57
N ILE A 29 -20.92 4.52 3.92
CA ILE A 29 -20.33 3.22 4.27
C ILE A 29 -19.56 2.65 3.08
N LEU A 30 -20.13 2.70 1.87
CA LEU A 30 -19.45 2.25 0.66
C LEU A 30 -18.14 3.02 0.42
N GLY A 31 -18.16 4.34 0.61
CA GLY A 31 -16.99 5.20 0.54
C GLY A 31 -15.89 4.78 1.53
N LEU A 32 -16.26 4.46 2.76
CA LEU A 32 -15.31 3.97 3.77
C LEU A 32 -14.68 2.62 3.37
N VAL A 33 -15.48 1.70 2.84
CA VAL A 33 -14.98 0.39 2.38
C VAL A 33 -13.98 0.56 1.23
N VAL A 34 -14.29 1.43 0.26
CA VAL A 34 -13.38 1.72 -0.86
C VAL A 34 -12.09 2.38 -0.37
N ALA A 35 -12.16 3.34 0.56
CA ALA A 35 -10.99 3.99 1.13
C ALA A 35 -10.10 3.00 1.90
N ALA A 36 -10.69 2.11 2.69
CA ALA A 36 -9.98 1.04 3.38
C ALA A 36 -9.28 0.09 2.40
N GLY A 37 -9.97 -0.32 1.33
CA GLY A 37 -9.41 -1.16 0.28
C GLY A 37 -8.21 -0.52 -0.41
N ARG A 38 -8.30 0.74 -0.82
CA ARG A 38 -7.19 1.49 -1.43
C ARG A 38 -5.98 1.60 -0.50
N THR A 39 -6.23 1.89 0.78
CA THR A 39 -5.16 1.96 1.78
C THR A 39 -4.45 0.62 1.95
N SER A 40 -5.20 -0.48 1.96
CA SER A 40 -4.64 -1.83 2.06
C SER A 40 -3.78 -2.20 0.84
N ILE A 41 -4.24 -1.85 -0.37
CA ILE A 41 -3.48 -2.05 -1.62
C ILE A 41 -2.17 -1.26 -1.58
N ALA A 42 -2.22 0.02 -1.20
CA ALA A 42 -1.02 0.85 -1.10
C ALA A 42 -0.01 0.31 -0.08
N GLN A 43 -0.47 -0.19 1.07
CA GLN A 43 0.39 -0.84 2.06
C GLN A 43 1.04 -2.10 1.50
N GLY A 44 0.27 -2.94 0.79
CA GLY A 44 0.79 -4.13 0.13
C GLY A 44 1.87 -3.82 -0.91
N ALA A 45 1.68 -2.77 -1.71
CA ALA A 45 2.65 -2.32 -2.70
C ALA A 45 3.98 -1.88 -2.06
N VAL A 46 3.94 -1.10 -0.96
CA VAL A 46 5.17 -0.66 -0.28
C VAL A 46 5.86 -1.83 0.45
N ASP A 47 5.10 -2.78 1.01
CA ASP A 47 5.65 -4.00 1.59
C ASP A 47 6.35 -4.87 0.53
N ALA A 48 5.73 -5.08 -0.63
CA ALA A 48 6.34 -5.77 -1.77
C ALA A 48 7.62 -5.07 -2.25
N ALA A 49 7.59 -3.74 -2.36
CA ALA A 49 8.77 -2.96 -2.73
C ALA A 49 9.93 -3.11 -1.73
N ALA A 50 9.63 -3.19 -0.43
CA ALA A 50 10.67 -3.41 0.60
C ALA A 50 11.29 -4.81 0.49
N ARG A 51 10.50 -5.83 0.18
CA ARG A 51 10.97 -7.20 -0.04
C ARG A 51 11.86 -7.28 -1.28
N ASP A 52 11.42 -6.71 -2.39
CA ASP A 52 12.19 -6.68 -3.64
C ASP A 52 13.49 -5.89 -3.46
N ALA A 53 13.46 -4.75 -2.75
CA ALA A 53 14.63 -3.96 -2.45
C ALA A 53 15.67 -4.74 -1.61
N ALA A 54 15.23 -5.43 -0.55
CA ALA A 54 16.12 -6.24 0.28
C ALA A 54 16.72 -7.42 -0.48
N ARG A 55 15.94 -8.07 -1.36
CA ARG A 55 16.44 -9.15 -2.21
C ARG A 55 17.49 -8.65 -3.19
N GLN A 56 17.26 -7.51 -3.85
CA GLN A 56 18.24 -6.94 -4.77
C GLN A 56 19.50 -6.47 -4.04
N ALA A 57 19.35 -5.92 -2.83
CA ALA A 57 20.49 -5.59 -1.99
C ALA A 57 21.30 -6.82 -1.60
N SER A 58 20.64 -7.95 -1.29
CA SER A 58 21.32 -9.17 -0.80
C SER A 58 22.21 -9.86 -1.82
N ILE A 59 21.92 -9.69 -3.11
CA ILE A 59 22.74 -10.26 -4.21
C ILE A 59 23.81 -9.27 -4.72
N SER A 60 23.85 -8.05 -4.17
CA SER A 60 24.83 -7.04 -4.55
C SER A 60 26.17 -7.31 -3.87
N LEU A 61 27.27 -7.01 -4.59
CA LEU A 61 28.63 -7.29 -4.11
C LEU A 61 29.17 -6.20 -3.17
N THR A 62 28.70 -4.96 -3.33
CA THR A 62 29.18 -3.82 -2.54
C THR A 62 28.04 -3.03 -1.90
N PRO A 63 28.28 -2.32 -0.79
CA PRO A 63 27.27 -1.47 -0.17
C PRO A 63 26.67 -0.44 -1.12
N GLY A 64 27.48 0.17 -1.97
CA GLY A 64 27.02 1.18 -2.94
C GLY A 64 26.12 0.61 -4.02
N THR A 65 26.46 -0.56 -4.58
CA THR A 65 25.61 -1.27 -5.55
C THR A 65 24.34 -1.77 -4.90
N ALA A 66 24.38 -2.21 -3.65
CA ALA A 66 23.21 -2.64 -2.90
C ALA A 66 22.19 -1.51 -2.72
N GLN A 67 22.63 -0.32 -2.35
CA GLN A 67 21.77 0.86 -2.20
C GLN A 67 21.13 1.26 -3.54
N ALA A 68 21.90 1.29 -4.63
CA ALA A 68 21.40 1.64 -5.96
C ALA A 68 20.42 0.60 -6.50
N ALA A 69 20.72 -0.69 -6.36
CA ALA A 69 19.87 -1.79 -6.79
C ALA A 69 18.55 -1.83 -6.00
N ALA A 70 18.61 -1.63 -4.67
CA ALA A 70 17.43 -1.55 -3.82
C ALA A 70 16.51 -0.41 -4.24
N LEU A 71 17.05 0.77 -4.50
CA LEU A 71 16.27 1.94 -4.92
C LEU A 71 15.60 1.71 -6.29
N SER A 72 16.33 1.18 -7.26
CA SER A 72 15.78 0.91 -8.59
C SER A 72 14.70 -0.16 -8.55
N SER A 73 14.90 -1.21 -7.77
CA SER A 73 13.93 -2.29 -7.57
C SER A 73 12.66 -1.81 -6.88
N ALA A 74 12.80 -1.02 -5.81
CA ALA A 74 11.64 -0.46 -5.11
C ALA A 74 10.80 0.44 -6.03
N ARG A 75 11.44 1.30 -6.84
CA ARG A 75 10.72 2.13 -7.82
C ARG A 75 9.97 1.30 -8.85
N ALA A 76 10.61 0.28 -9.39
CA ALA A 76 9.99 -0.61 -10.36
C ALA A 76 8.81 -1.40 -9.76
N ALA A 77 8.90 -1.85 -8.51
CA ALA A 77 7.82 -2.53 -7.82
C ALA A 77 6.62 -1.61 -7.60
N LEU A 78 6.85 -0.41 -7.06
CA LEU A 78 5.78 0.58 -6.82
C LEU A 78 5.08 1.01 -8.11
N SER A 79 5.84 1.22 -9.19
CA SER A 79 5.28 1.58 -10.50
C SER A 79 4.42 0.45 -11.08
N ARG A 80 4.83 -0.83 -10.93
CA ARG A 80 4.01 -1.99 -11.37
C ARG A 80 2.67 -2.06 -10.64
N ASP A 81 2.65 -1.71 -9.37
CA ASP A 81 1.45 -1.73 -8.55
C ASP A 81 0.63 -0.43 -8.66
N GLY A 82 1.03 0.48 -9.57
CA GLY A 82 0.32 1.72 -9.84
C GLY A 82 0.39 2.75 -8.72
N LEU A 83 1.41 2.64 -7.84
CA LEU A 83 1.63 3.58 -6.76
C LEU A 83 2.69 4.61 -7.15
N ASP A 84 2.24 5.81 -7.53
CA ASP A 84 3.12 6.93 -7.86
C ASP A 84 3.59 7.64 -6.60
N CYS A 85 4.71 7.19 -6.04
CA CYS A 85 5.43 7.91 -5.01
C CYS A 85 6.92 7.95 -5.34
N ASN A 86 7.62 8.94 -4.81
CA ASN A 86 9.08 8.98 -4.87
C ASN A 86 9.64 8.31 -3.60
N PRO A 87 10.02 7.02 -3.66
CA PRO A 87 10.40 6.28 -2.47
C PRO A 87 11.76 6.74 -1.95
N VAL A 88 11.86 6.89 -0.63
CA VAL A 88 13.14 6.95 0.06
C VAL A 88 13.49 5.54 0.53
N VAL A 89 14.59 5.00 0.02
CA VAL A 89 15.07 3.65 0.33
C VAL A 89 16.37 3.75 1.12
N THR A 90 16.42 3.10 2.26
CA THR A 90 17.62 2.99 3.10
C THR A 90 17.98 1.52 3.24
N VAL A 91 19.23 1.18 2.97
CA VAL A 91 19.76 -0.18 3.11
C VAL A 91 20.79 -0.20 4.22
N ASP A 92 20.56 -1.05 5.22
CA ASP A 92 21.57 -1.36 6.23
C ASP A 92 22.57 -2.37 5.68
N THR A 93 23.77 -1.91 5.42
CA THR A 93 24.86 -2.69 4.84
C THR A 93 25.95 -3.04 5.85
N ALA A 94 25.71 -2.86 7.16
CA ALA A 94 26.71 -3.09 8.20
C ALA A 94 27.34 -4.49 8.15
N GLN A 95 26.56 -5.49 7.74
CA GLN A 95 27.02 -6.88 7.67
C GLN A 95 27.68 -7.27 6.33
N PHE A 96 27.85 -6.34 5.41
CA PHE A 96 28.60 -6.62 4.18
C PHE A 96 30.08 -6.95 4.43
N GLY A 97 30.64 -6.51 5.59
CA GLY A 97 31.99 -6.82 6.03
C GLY A 97 32.20 -8.21 6.64
N VAL A 98 31.13 -8.95 6.92
CA VAL A 98 31.21 -10.29 7.52
C VAL A 98 31.93 -11.27 6.61
N PRO A 99 32.88 -12.09 7.10
CA PRO A 99 33.62 -13.06 6.30
C PRO A 99 32.71 -14.05 5.56
N VAL A 100 33.18 -14.50 4.39
CA VAL A 100 32.50 -15.55 3.59
C VAL A 100 32.37 -16.83 4.44
N GLY A 101 31.21 -17.49 4.35
CA GLY A 101 30.88 -18.69 5.13
C GLY A 101 30.20 -18.39 6.48
N GLN A 102 30.07 -17.11 6.88
CA GLN A 102 29.32 -16.73 8.07
C GLN A 102 27.94 -16.16 7.69
N PRO A 103 26.90 -16.44 8.51
CA PRO A 103 25.57 -15.90 8.24
C PRO A 103 25.57 -14.37 8.43
N ALA A 104 25.03 -13.68 7.43
CA ALA A 104 24.88 -12.24 7.44
C ALA A 104 23.54 -11.85 6.80
N THR A 105 23.04 -10.67 7.14
CA THR A 105 21.77 -10.16 6.63
C THR A 105 21.90 -8.73 6.10
N VAL A 106 20.98 -8.35 5.23
CA VAL A 106 20.80 -6.98 4.79
C VAL A 106 19.36 -6.58 5.02
N THR A 107 19.16 -5.37 5.49
CA THR A 107 17.82 -4.84 5.77
C THR A 107 17.55 -3.63 4.88
N ALA A 108 16.45 -3.66 4.15
CA ALA A 108 15.98 -2.52 3.36
C ALA A 108 14.72 -1.92 3.99
N THR A 109 14.71 -0.60 4.12
CA THR A 109 13.54 0.17 4.56
C THR A 109 13.10 1.06 3.42
N VAL A 110 11.83 0.96 3.06
CA VAL A 110 11.18 1.79 2.02
C VAL A 110 10.16 2.70 2.69
N LEU A 111 10.28 4.00 2.42
CA LEU A 111 9.30 5.02 2.80
C LEU A 111 8.67 5.58 1.54
N CYS A 112 7.35 5.65 1.51
CA CYS A 112 6.57 6.21 0.43
C CYS A 112 5.54 7.19 0.98
N GLN A 113 5.53 8.42 0.50
CA GLN A 113 4.49 9.40 0.82
C GLN A 113 3.39 9.33 -0.23
N VAL A 114 2.19 8.94 0.19
CA VAL A 114 1.01 8.80 -0.67
C VAL A 114 0.02 9.90 -0.34
N PRO A 115 -0.44 10.69 -1.34
CA PRO A 115 -1.47 11.70 -1.14
C PRO A 115 -2.77 11.05 -0.61
N LEU A 116 -3.46 11.73 0.30
CA LEU A 116 -4.75 11.27 0.80
C LEU A 116 -5.84 11.29 -0.28
N SER A 117 -5.68 12.13 -1.30
CA SER A 117 -6.53 12.15 -2.48
C SER A 117 -6.58 10.81 -3.21
N ASP A 118 -5.49 10.06 -3.18
CA ASP A 118 -5.37 8.76 -3.86
C ASP A 118 -5.85 7.61 -2.97
N LEU A 119 -5.79 7.79 -1.66
CA LEU A 119 -6.15 6.76 -0.68
C LEU A 119 -7.62 6.83 -0.25
N VAL A 120 -8.18 8.01 -0.08
CA VAL A 120 -9.49 8.18 0.58
C VAL A 120 -10.51 8.82 -0.36
N VAL A 121 -10.39 10.11 -0.60
CA VAL A 121 -11.34 10.88 -1.44
C VAL A 121 -10.55 11.83 -2.34
N PRO A 122 -10.85 11.90 -3.64
CA PRO A 122 -10.26 12.88 -4.53
C PRO A 122 -10.42 14.30 -4.01
N GLY A 123 -9.31 15.06 -3.95
CA GLY A 123 -9.32 16.43 -3.46
C GLY A 123 -9.11 16.61 -1.96
N LEU A 124 -8.95 15.53 -1.18
CA LEU A 124 -8.61 15.63 0.24
C LEU A 124 -7.13 16.07 0.38
N PRO A 125 -6.86 17.21 1.06
CA PRO A 125 -5.49 17.68 1.26
C PRO A 125 -4.74 16.80 2.26
N GLY A 126 -3.41 16.69 2.09
CA GLY A 126 -2.53 15.95 2.98
C GLY A 126 -1.94 14.69 2.35
N SER A 127 -1.02 14.08 3.07
CA SER A 127 -0.34 12.85 2.66
C SER A 127 -0.13 11.93 3.86
N ARG A 128 -0.01 10.63 3.59
CA ARG A 128 0.33 9.61 4.58
C ARG A 128 1.66 8.96 4.19
N THR A 129 2.58 8.86 5.14
CA THR A 129 3.83 8.12 4.95
C THR A 129 3.62 6.66 5.30
N LEU A 130 3.84 5.80 4.31
CA LEU A 130 3.89 4.36 4.49
C LEU A 130 5.36 3.94 4.63
N ARG A 131 5.64 3.11 5.62
CA ARG A 131 6.99 2.61 5.91
C ARG A 131 6.96 1.12 6.09
N PHE A 132 7.80 0.42 5.33
CA PHE A 132 8.01 -1.01 5.46
C PHE A 132 9.49 -1.33 5.48
N THR A 133 9.84 -2.37 6.23
CA THR A 133 11.22 -2.84 6.39
C THR A 133 11.24 -4.34 6.17
N PHE A 134 12.19 -4.81 5.38
CA PHE A 134 12.38 -6.23 5.15
C PHE A 134 13.86 -6.60 5.25
N THR A 135 14.13 -7.79 5.81
CA THR A 135 15.48 -8.32 5.98
C THR A 135 15.66 -9.55 5.11
N SER A 136 16.72 -9.58 4.32
CA SER A 136 17.11 -10.70 3.47
C SER A 136 18.46 -11.26 3.90
N PRO A 137 18.67 -12.59 3.89
CA PRO A 137 19.99 -13.15 4.11
C PRO A 137 20.91 -12.77 2.95
N LEU A 138 22.17 -12.49 3.29
CA LEU A 138 23.25 -12.34 2.32
C LEU A 138 23.74 -13.72 1.89
N ASP A 139 24.12 -13.85 0.63
CA ASP A 139 24.73 -15.10 0.14
C ASP A 139 26.06 -15.34 0.88
N PRO A 140 26.19 -16.45 1.64
CA PRO A 140 27.42 -16.77 2.35
C PRO A 140 28.59 -17.11 1.43
N PHE A 141 28.34 -17.41 0.14
CA PHE A 141 29.34 -17.80 -0.85
C PHE A 141 29.65 -16.68 -1.87
N ARG A 142 29.16 -15.46 -1.65
CA ARG A 142 29.39 -14.33 -2.56
C ARG A 142 30.90 -14.07 -2.72
N GLU A 143 31.35 -13.95 -3.95
CA GLU A 143 32.69 -13.46 -4.29
C GLU A 143 32.78 -11.95 -3.95
N ARG A 144 33.96 -11.51 -3.48
CA ARG A 144 34.27 -10.12 -3.18
C ARG A 144 35.22 -9.54 -4.20
#